data_883e5df26de8a9866e5280f4d0707010
#
_entry.id   883e5df26de8a9866e5280f4d0707010
#
_cell.length_a   1.000
_cell.length_b   1.000
_cell.length_c   1.000
_cell.angle_alpha   90.00
_cell.angle_beta   90.00
_cell.angle_gamma   90.00
#
_symmetry.space_group_name_H-M   'P 1'
#
loop_
_entity.id
_entity.type
_entity.pdbx_description
1 polymer ?
#
loop_
_entity_poly.entity_id
_entity_poly.type
_entity_poly.pdbx_seq_one_letter_code
_entity_poly.pdbx_strand_id
1 'polypeptide(L)'
;MRLTRRAIALSLAGMLVAAAAAASFLWPAPIPPDSIELMPAYQNEALIARAWTLPVAHLYGPTGYIYQPNQSDCGPTSVADVMLSEGRPADLKAVADQSGAFEIFGYLPRGLTLDQEAEVLGKTAGKPVKTLRNLSLEDFRAEMAKSNEPSERIVINFTRAPLFGRGHGHFSPVLGYIADQDLVFVGDVNAKFKPWLVPTQRLFDAQNTIDSDSGLKRGVLEIEAR
;
A
#
# COMPACT_ATOMS: atom_id res chain seq x y z
N MET A 1 -43.57 8.38 -39.79
CA MET A 1 -42.73 7.14 -39.68
C MET A 1 -43.12 6.44 -38.36
N ARG A 2 -43.82 5.27 -38.42
CA ARG A 2 -44.22 4.56 -37.18
C ARG A 2 -43.07 3.63 -36.77
N LEU A 3 -42.41 3.89 -35.66
CA LEU A 3 -41.44 2.99 -35.06
C LEU A 3 -42.08 1.63 -34.78
N THR A 4 -41.46 0.55 -35.26
CA THR A 4 -41.95 -0.80 -35.03
C THR A 4 -41.80 -1.17 -33.55
N ARG A 5 -42.71 -2.01 -33.00
CA ARG A 5 -42.64 -2.50 -31.61
C ARG A 5 -41.28 -3.07 -31.23
N ARG A 6 -40.59 -3.67 -32.22
CA ARG A 6 -39.20 -4.19 -32.04
C ARG A 6 -38.16 -3.08 -31.83
N ALA A 7 -38.26 -1.96 -32.57
CA ALA A 7 -37.37 -0.82 -32.42
C ALA A 7 -37.53 -0.13 -31.05
N ILE A 8 -38.76 -0.03 -30.56
CA ILE A 8 -39.07 0.53 -29.23
C ILE A 8 -38.51 -0.41 -28.13
N ALA A 9 -38.68 -1.74 -28.25
CA ALA A 9 -38.16 -2.69 -27.28
C ALA A 9 -36.61 -2.70 -27.22
N LEU A 10 -35.93 -2.58 -28.37
CA LEU A 10 -34.47 -2.47 -28.44
C LEU A 10 -33.97 -1.16 -27.82
N SER A 11 -34.68 -0.04 -28.02
CA SER A 11 -34.32 1.25 -27.43
C SER A 11 -34.47 1.22 -25.91
N LEU A 12 -35.55 0.59 -25.39
CA LEU A 12 -35.77 0.45 -23.94
C LEU A 12 -34.73 -0.48 -23.29
N ALA A 13 -34.36 -1.59 -23.94
CA ALA A 13 -33.31 -2.46 -23.46
C ALA A 13 -31.94 -1.77 -23.44
N GLY A 14 -31.61 -0.98 -24.46
CA GLY A 14 -30.40 -0.18 -24.52
C GLY A 14 -30.34 0.89 -23.40
N MET A 15 -31.46 1.56 -23.13
CA MET A 15 -31.53 2.53 -22.03
C MET A 15 -31.41 1.87 -20.64
N LEU A 16 -31.99 0.69 -20.45
CA LEU A 16 -31.87 -0.06 -19.19
C LEU A 16 -30.41 -0.53 -18.93
N VAL A 17 -29.72 -0.99 -19.96
CA VAL A 17 -28.30 -1.37 -19.87
C VAL A 17 -27.43 -0.14 -19.59
N ALA A 18 -27.68 0.98 -20.25
CA ALA A 18 -26.96 2.23 -19.98
C ALA A 18 -27.25 2.78 -18.58
N ALA A 19 -28.48 2.70 -18.10
CA ALA A 19 -28.85 3.10 -16.75
C ALA A 19 -28.23 2.17 -15.68
N ALA A 20 -28.16 0.86 -15.91
CA ALA A 20 -27.50 -0.09 -15.02
C ALA A 20 -25.99 0.12 -14.99
N ALA A 21 -25.36 0.41 -16.14
CA ALA A 21 -23.94 0.77 -16.20
C ALA A 21 -23.65 2.10 -15.50
N ALA A 22 -24.50 3.11 -15.67
CA ALA A 22 -24.37 4.38 -14.96
C ALA A 22 -24.59 4.22 -13.45
N ALA A 23 -25.53 3.39 -13.02
CA ALA A 23 -25.77 3.10 -11.61
C ALA A 23 -24.58 2.39 -10.96
N SER A 24 -23.94 1.43 -11.66
CA SER A 24 -22.73 0.77 -11.16
C SER A 24 -21.51 1.70 -11.10
N PHE A 25 -21.48 2.78 -11.86
CA PHE A 25 -20.46 3.84 -11.79
C PHE A 25 -20.71 4.84 -10.66
N LEU A 26 -21.99 5.08 -10.34
CA LEU A 26 -22.39 6.07 -9.32
C LEU A 26 -22.50 5.47 -7.91
N TRP A 27 -22.67 4.15 -7.79
CA TRP A 27 -22.78 3.47 -6.50
C TRP A 27 -21.43 2.84 -6.14
N PRO A 28 -20.74 3.29 -5.09
CA PRO A 28 -19.52 2.64 -4.65
C PRO A 28 -19.82 1.17 -4.31
N ALA A 29 -18.94 0.26 -4.76
CA ALA A 29 -19.06 -1.14 -4.41
C ALA A 29 -19.13 -1.29 -2.88
N PRO A 30 -20.00 -2.16 -2.34
CA PRO A 30 -20.11 -2.35 -0.90
C PRO A 30 -18.76 -2.80 -0.33
N ILE A 31 -18.45 -2.32 0.88
CA ILE A 31 -17.25 -2.75 1.58
C ILE A 31 -17.45 -4.23 1.96
N PRO A 32 -16.48 -5.12 1.62
CA PRO A 32 -16.55 -6.52 1.99
C PRO A 32 -16.65 -6.70 3.52
N PRO A 33 -17.42 -7.68 4.02
CA PRO A 33 -17.69 -7.83 5.46
C PRO A 33 -16.42 -8.08 6.30
N ASP A 34 -15.39 -8.69 5.70
CA ASP A 34 -14.12 -8.97 6.38
C ASP A 34 -13.05 -7.88 6.18
N SER A 35 -13.42 -6.76 5.52
CA SER A 35 -12.50 -5.65 5.28
C SER A 35 -12.10 -4.96 6.58
N ILE A 36 -10.81 -4.62 6.68
CA ILE A 36 -10.31 -3.79 7.79
C ILE A 36 -10.94 -2.39 7.80
N GLU A 37 -11.51 -1.95 6.67
CA GLU A 37 -12.24 -0.67 6.58
C GLU A 37 -13.43 -0.59 7.55
N LEU A 38 -13.94 -1.76 8.00
CA LEU A 38 -15.01 -1.87 9.00
C LEU A 38 -14.49 -2.00 10.44
N MET A 39 -13.19 -2.09 10.64
CA MET A 39 -12.60 -2.24 11.98
C MET A 39 -12.55 -0.90 12.70
N PRO A 40 -12.84 -0.86 14.03
CA PRO A 40 -12.85 0.40 14.79
C PRO A 40 -11.52 1.16 14.77
N ALA A 41 -10.39 0.47 14.56
CA ALA A 41 -9.06 1.11 14.55
C ALA A 41 -8.67 1.69 13.19
N TYR A 42 -9.24 1.23 12.08
CA TYR A 42 -8.74 1.47 10.71
C TYR A 42 -8.39 2.94 10.42
N GLN A 43 -9.34 3.84 10.54
CA GLN A 43 -9.13 5.29 10.37
C GLN A 43 -9.74 6.07 11.55
N ASN A 44 -9.58 5.55 12.75
CA ASN A 44 -10.01 6.22 13.96
C ASN A 44 -9.19 7.50 14.17
N GLU A 45 -9.84 8.65 14.16
CA GLU A 45 -9.17 9.95 14.20
C GLU A 45 -8.24 10.09 15.40
N ALA A 46 -8.69 9.68 16.60
CA ALA A 46 -7.88 9.79 17.82
C ALA A 46 -6.65 8.87 17.79
N LEU A 47 -6.81 7.63 17.29
CA LEU A 47 -5.70 6.69 17.16
C LEU A 47 -4.73 7.11 16.05
N ILE A 48 -5.21 7.61 14.92
CA ILE A 48 -4.37 8.16 13.84
C ILE A 48 -3.60 9.39 14.33
N ALA A 49 -4.25 10.31 15.05
CA ALA A 49 -3.57 11.46 15.64
C ALA A 49 -2.46 11.02 16.62
N ARG A 50 -2.73 10.03 17.48
CA ARG A 50 -1.74 9.40 18.35
C ARG A 50 -0.61 8.75 17.53
N ALA A 51 -0.94 8.01 16.49
CA ALA A 51 0.06 7.32 15.66
C ALA A 51 1.03 8.31 15.00
N TRP A 52 0.56 9.46 14.56
CA TRP A 52 1.42 10.53 14.02
C TRP A 52 2.40 11.13 15.04
N THR A 53 2.20 10.93 16.34
CA THR A 53 3.15 11.35 17.38
C THR A 53 4.25 10.33 17.67
N LEU A 54 4.19 9.14 17.06
CA LEU A 54 5.25 8.14 17.16
C LEU A 54 6.56 8.66 16.54
N PRO A 55 7.72 8.29 17.08
CA PRO A 55 9.00 8.90 16.71
C PRO A 55 9.31 8.85 15.21
N VAL A 56 9.04 7.72 14.55
CA VAL A 56 9.31 7.56 13.11
C VAL A 56 8.18 8.15 12.28
N ALA A 57 6.91 7.96 12.65
CA ALA A 57 5.78 8.57 11.95
C ALA A 57 5.93 10.09 11.85
N HIS A 58 6.40 10.73 12.92
CA HIS A 58 6.64 12.16 12.94
C HIS A 58 7.65 12.62 11.88
N LEU A 59 8.64 11.80 11.54
CA LEU A 59 9.65 12.11 10.51
C LEU A 59 9.07 12.09 9.10
N TYR A 60 8.08 11.24 8.83
CA TYR A 60 7.34 11.28 7.56
C TYR A 60 6.43 12.50 7.50
N GLY A 61 5.82 12.86 8.63
CA GLY A 61 4.90 13.99 8.76
C GLY A 61 3.61 13.83 7.95
N PRO A 62 2.50 14.36 8.44
CA PRO A 62 1.22 14.25 7.72
C PRO A 62 1.16 15.11 6.45
N THR A 63 2.04 16.10 6.31
CA THR A 63 2.09 17.04 5.18
C THR A 63 3.22 16.78 4.20
N GLY A 64 4.25 16.00 4.60
CA GLY A 64 5.40 15.65 3.75
C GLY A 64 5.25 14.33 3.01
N TYR A 65 4.19 13.59 3.29
CA TYR A 65 3.94 12.26 2.75
C TYR A 65 3.46 12.32 1.29
N ILE A 66 4.06 11.49 0.42
CA ILE A 66 3.76 11.46 -1.01
C ILE A 66 2.78 10.33 -1.32
N TYR A 67 1.86 10.59 -2.23
CA TYR A 67 1.00 9.55 -2.78
C TYR A 67 1.43 9.14 -4.17
N GLN A 68 1.28 7.85 -4.49
CA GLN A 68 1.60 7.31 -5.81
C GLN A 68 0.79 8.02 -6.91
N PRO A 69 1.43 8.40 -8.02
CA PRO A 69 0.75 9.11 -9.11
C PRO A 69 -0.16 8.20 -9.93
N ASN A 70 0.11 6.90 -9.94
CA ASN A 70 -0.69 5.87 -10.60
C ASN A 70 -0.71 4.57 -9.79
N GLN A 71 -1.48 3.56 -10.20
CA GLN A 71 -1.68 2.34 -9.42
C GLN A 71 -0.49 1.38 -9.41
N SER A 72 0.55 1.63 -10.18
CA SER A 72 1.71 0.74 -10.30
C SER A 72 2.93 1.21 -9.48
N ASP A 73 2.95 2.46 -9.04
CA ASP A 73 4.13 3.10 -8.47
C ASP A 73 4.20 3.01 -6.94
N CYS A 74 3.53 2.03 -6.33
CA CYS A 74 3.55 1.87 -4.87
C CYS A 74 4.97 1.62 -4.33
N GLY A 75 5.78 0.83 -5.02
CA GLY A 75 7.17 0.61 -4.66
C GLY A 75 8.00 1.90 -4.75
N PRO A 76 8.19 2.47 -5.94
CA PRO A 76 8.94 3.71 -6.09
C PRO A 76 8.51 4.83 -5.13
N THR A 77 7.20 4.94 -4.87
CA THR A 77 6.67 5.95 -3.93
C THR A 77 7.07 5.62 -2.48
N SER A 78 7.03 4.34 -2.09
CA SER A 78 7.47 3.92 -0.75
C SER A 78 8.95 4.24 -0.53
N VAL A 79 9.80 4.02 -1.54
CA VAL A 79 11.22 4.43 -1.50
C VAL A 79 11.36 5.94 -1.34
N ALA A 80 10.61 6.72 -2.14
CA ALA A 80 10.66 8.18 -2.06
C ALA A 80 10.23 8.70 -0.68
N ASP A 81 9.19 8.12 -0.08
CA ASP A 81 8.75 8.47 1.27
C ASP A 81 9.78 8.13 2.35
N VAL A 82 10.44 6.96 2.24
CA VAL A 82 11.58 6.62 3.12
C VAL A 82 12.66 7.69 3.02
N MET A 83 13.06 8.08 1.81
CA MET A 83 14.07 9.11 1.61
C MET A 83 13.65 10.48 2.16
N LEU A 84 12.39 10.86 1.97
CA LEU A 84 11.84 12.11 2.53
C LEU A 84 11.87 12.12 4.05
N SER A 85 11.57 10.98 4.71
CA SER A 85 11.63 10.86 6.16
C SER A 85 13.04 11.07 6.74
N GLU A 86 14.07 10.95 5.88
CA GLU A 86 15.48 11.26 6.22
C GLU A 86 15.89 12.68 5.79
N GLY A 87 14.96 13.51 5.31
CA GLY A 87 15.26 14.84 4.77
C GLY A 87 16.00 14.80 3.42
N ARG A 88 15.93 13.70 2.69
CA ARG A 88 16.59 13.44 1.40
C ARG A 88 15.53 13.27 0.32
N PRO A 89 15.14 14.31 -0.41
CA PRO A 89 14.14 14.18 -1.46
C PRO A 89 14.65 13.24 -2.56
N ALA A 90 13.78 12.35 -3.03
CA ALA A 90 14.05 11.46 -4.16
C ALA A 90 13.09 11.78 -5.30
N ASP A 91 13.62 11.80 -6.52
CA ASP A 91 12.82 11.91 -7.74
C ASP A 91 12.15 10.56 -8.02
N LEU A 92 10.82 10.53 -8.04
CA LEU A 92 10.02 9.32 -8.22
C LEU A 92 10.33 8.61 -9.54
N LYS A 93 10.53 9.39 -10.62
CA LYS A 93 10.88 8.81 -11.91
C LYS A 93 12.27 8.17 -11.87
N ALA A 94 13.25 8.84 -11.28
CA ALA A 94 14.59 8.28 -11.14
C ALA A 94 14.60 7.00 -10.28
N VAL A 95 13.77 6.94 -9.24
CA VAL A 95 13.59 5.73 -8.42
C VAL A 95 12.98 4.61 -9.25
N ALA A 96 11.92 4.88 -10.02
CA ALA A 96 11.28 3.89 -10.89
C ALA A 96 12.26 3.38 -11.98
N ASP A 97 12.99 4.26 -12.65
CA ASP A 97 13.99 3.92 -13.67
C ASP A 97 15.09 2.98 -13.10
N GLN A 98 15.51 3.18 -11.85
CA GLN A 98 16.51 2.34 -11.18
C GLN A 98 16.04 0.91 -10.91
N SER A 99 14.74 0.66 -10.94
CA SER A 99 14.19 -0.68 -10.69
C SER A 99 14.52 -1.68 -11.79
N GLY A 100 14.81 -1.20 -13.00
CA GLY A 100 14.96 -2.05 -14.19
C GLY A 100 13.69 -2.83 -14.56
N ALA A 101 12.56 -2.53 -13.92
CA ALA A 101 11.29 -3.18 -14.22
C ALA A 101 10.75 -2.70 -15.57
N PHE A 102 9.99 -3.59 -16.24
CA PHE A 102 9.37 -3.26 -17.50
C PHE A 102 8.34 -2.13 -17.31
N GLU A 103 8.54 -1.03 -18.03
CA GLU A 103 7.71 0.17 -17.97
C GLU A 103 7.03 0.44 -19.32
N ILE A 104 5.79 0.89 -19.28
CA ILE A 104 5.04 1.39 -20.43
C ILE A 104 4.50 2.78 -20.10
N PHE A 105 5.06 3.83 -20.69
CA PHE A 105 4.62 5.23 -20.50
C PHE A 105 4.50 5.65 -19.02
N GLY A 106 5.48 5.31 -18.19
CA GLY A 106 5.48 5.62 -16.77
C GLY A 106 4.62 4.69 -15.91
N TYR A 107 4.15 3.58 -16.47
CA TYR A 107 3.37 2.57 -15.76
C TYR A 107 4.17 1.27 -15.66
N LEU A 108 4.26 0.68 -14.48
CA LEU A 108 4.91 -0.60 -14.20
C LEU A 108 3.85 -1.72 -14.15
N PRO A 109 3.54 -2.41 -15.25
CA PRO A 109 2.36 -3.31 -15.34
C PRO A 109 2.36 -4.44 -14.32
N ARG A 110 3.53 -4.84 -13.83
CA ARG A 110 3.71 -5.87 -12.80
C ARG A 110 4.06 -5.30 -11.43
N GLY A 111 4.27 -3.97 -11.32
CA GLY A 111 4.86 -3.38 -10.13
C GLY A 111 6.29 -3.87 -9.92
N LEU A 112 6.71 -3.98 -8.66
CA LEU A 112 8.02 -4.51 -8.27
C LEU A 112 7.84 -5.76 -7.40
N THR A 113 8.79 -6.68 -7.49
CA THR A 113 8.96 -7.75 -6.50
C THR A 113 9.67 -7.21 -5.26
N LEU A 114 9.62 -7.92 -4.14
CA LEU A 114 10.31 -7.50 -2.91
C LEU A 114 11.83 -7.35 -3.11
N ASP A 115 12.44 -8.21 -3.95
CA ASP A 115 13.88 -8.13 -4.21
C ASP A 115 14.24 -6.93 -5.09
N GLN A 116 13.41 -6.61 -6.08
CA GLN A 116 13.58 -5.40 -6.88
C GLN A 116 13.43 -4.13 -6.04
N GLU A 117 12.43 -4.11 -5.16
CA GLU A 117 12.23 -2.98 -4.22
C GLU A 117 13.42 -2.83 -3.28
N ALA A 118 13.97 -3.94 -2.73
CA ALA A 118 15.17 -3.92 -1.89
C ALA A 118 16.38 -3.34 -2.64
N GLU A 119 16.55 -3.73 -3.90
CA GLU A 119 17.64 -3.22 -4.73
C GLU A 119 17.51 -1.71 -4.99
N VAL A 120 16.30 -1.26 -5.36
CA VAL A 120 16.01 0.16 -5.60
C VAL A 120 16.20 0.99 -4.34
N LEU A 121 15.65 0.54 -3.21
CA LEU A 121 15.79 1.20 -1.92
C LEU A 121 17.27 1.30 -1.53
N GLY A 122 18.00 0.19 -1.65
CA GLY A 122 19.44 0.15 -1.33
C GLY A 122 20.28 1.07 -2.19
N LYS A 123 20.03 1.11 -3.51
CA LYS A 123 20.70 2.03 -4.45
C LYS A 123 20.39 3.49 -4.13
N THR A 124 19.12 3.82 -3.90
CA THR A 124 18.68 5.19 -3.63
C THR A 124 19.20 5.70 -2.29
N ALA A 125 19.17 4.86 -1.26
CA ALA A 125 19.69 5.20 0.05
C ALA A 125 21.22 5.18 0.15
N GLY A 126 21.87 4.40 -0.71
CA GLY A 126 23.32 4.13 -0.65
C GLY A 126 23.71 3.23 0.52
N LYS A 127 22.82 2.31 0.93
CA LYS A 127 22.96 1.45 2.11
C LYS A 127 22.41 0.04 1.83
N PRO A 128 22.90 -0.98 2.54
CA PRO A 128 22.34 -2.32 2.46
C PRO A 128 20.90 -2.35 3.01
N VAL A 129 20.07 -3.16 2.39
CA VAL A 129 18.69 -3.42 2.81
C VAL A 129 18.58 -4.88 3.23
N LYS A 130 18.01 -5.13 4.40
CA LYS A 130 17.65 -6.48 4.85
C LYS A 130 16.29 -6.86 4.28
N THR A 131 16.22 -8.01 3.62
CA THR A 131 14.98 -8.58 3.11
C THR A 131 14.55 -9.71 4.02
N LEU A 132 13.43 -9.53 4.71
CA LEU A 132 12.90 -10.46 5.70
C LEU A 132 11.66 -11.18 5.15
N ARG A 133 11.77 -12.52 5.03
CA ARG A 133 10.68 -13.41 4.62
C ARG A 133 10.53 -14.55 5.62
N ASN A 134 9.40 -15.23 5.58
CA ASN A 134 9.14 -16.41 6.40
C ASN A 134 9.23 -16.14 7.92
N LEU A 135 8.98 -14.91 8.35
CA LEU A 135 8.93 -14.59 9.77
C LEU A 135 7.81 -15.39 10.46
N SER A 136 8.02 -15.72 11.71
CA SER A 136 6.92 -16.07 12.60
C SER A 136 6.09 -14.82 12.92
N LEU A 137 4.88 -14.99 13.45
CA LEU A 137 4.08 -13.85 13.90
C LEU A 137 4.80 -13.05 15.01
N GLU A 138 5.51 -13.75 15.88
CA GLU A 138 6.29 -13.12 16.97
C GLU A 138 7.43 -12.29 16.42
N ASP A 139 8.24 -12.85 15.49
CA ASP A 139 9.32 -12.12 14.84
C ASP A 139 8.77 -10.94 14.02
N PHE A 140 7.65 -11.13 13.33
CA PHE A 140 6.99 -10.05 12.59
C PHE A 140 6.55 -8.91 13.52
N ARG A 141 5.98 -9.24 14.70
CA ARG A 141 5.60 -8.23 15.71
C ARG A 141 6.83 -7.49 16.23
N ALA A 142 7.91 -8.21 16.52
CA ALA A 142 9.17 -7.59 16.92
C ALA A 142 9.72 -6.66 15.83
N GLU A 143 9.60 -7.05 14.56
CA GLU A 143 10.00 -6.23 13.43
C GLU A 143 9.13 -4.97 13.30
N MET A 144 7.81 -5.09 13.46
CA MET A 144 6.93 -3.92 13.47
C MET A 144 7.26 -2.96 14.62
N ALA A 145 7.69 -3.45 15.78
CA ALA A 145 8.10 -2.60 16.90
C ALA A 145 9.32 -1.72 16.57
N LYS A 146 10.25 -2.21 15.74
CA LYS A 146 11.41 -1.42 15.28
C LYS A 146 10.99 -0.21 14.43
N SER A 147 9.79 -0.19 13.85
CA SER A 147 9.30 0.98 13.13
C SER A 147 9.15 2.23 14.01
N ASN A 148 9.28 2.09 15.33
CA ASN A 148 9.35 3.23 16.25
C ASN A 148 10.78 3.72 16.54
N GLU A 149 11.81 3.00 16.05
CA GLU A 149 13.20 3.37 16.26
C GLU A 149 13.65 4.38 15.20
N PRO A 150 14.09 5.58 15.58
CA PRO A 150 14.49 6.62 14.63
C PRO A 150 15.62 6.21 13.67
N SER A 151 16.43 5.22 14.07
CA SER A 151 17.51 4.63 13.27
C SER A 151 17.03 3.65 12.20
N GLU A 152 15.74 3.28 12.17
CA GLU A 152 15.23 2.26 11.28
C GLU A 152 14.10 2.79 10.39
N ARG A 153 14.05 2.25 9.16
CA ARG A 153 12.89 2.41 8.25
C ARG A 153 12.44 1.05 7.76
N ILE A 154 11.15 0.85 7.75
CA ILE A 154 10.52 -0.40 7.37
C ILE A 154 9.60 -0.17 6.19
N VAL A 155 9.75 -0.98 5.13
CA VAL A 155 8.80 -1.05 4.02
C VAL A 155 8.21 -2.45 3.99
N ILE A 156 6.90 -2.55 3.90
CA ILE A 156 6.20 -3.83 3.86
C ILE A 156 5.61 -4.10 2.48
N ASN A 157 5.81 -5.34 1.99
CA ASN A 157 5.09 -5.89 0.84
C ASN A 157 3.96 -6.79 1.31
N PHE A 158 2.73 -6.50 0.93
CA PHE A 158 1.55 -7.26 1.30
C PHE A 158 0.56 -7.37 0.14
N THR A 159 -0.38 -8.30 0.20
CA THR A 159 -1.53 -8.27 -0.71
C THR A 159 -2.74 -7.64 -0.03
N ARG A 160 -3.48 -6.82 -0.77
CA ARG A 160 -4.66 -6.13 -0.24
C ARG A 160 -5.85 -7.05 -0.02
N ALA A 161 -5.94 -8.16 -0.75
CA ALA A 161 -7.11 -9.03 -0.71
C ALA A 161 -7.50 -9.51 0.70
N PRO A 162 -6.60 -10.01 1.58
CA PRO A 162 -6.95 -10.41 2.95
C PRO A 162 -7.34 -9.24 3.86
N LEU A 163 -6.91 -8.01 3.52
CA LEU A 163 -7.19 -6.81 4.32
C LEU A 163 -8.49 -6.12 3.90
N PHE A 164 -8.71 -6.02 2.60
CA PHE A 164 -9.78 -5.20 2.03
C PHE A 164 -10.83 -6.02 1.25
N GLY A 165 -10.68 -7.37 1.23
CA GLY A 165 -11.51 -8.27 0.43
C GLY A 165 -11.33 -8.11 -1.08
N ARG A 166 -10.38 -7.28 -1.52
CA ARG A 166 -10.09 -6.95 -2.92
C ARG A 166 -8.69 -6.36 -3.08
N GLY A 167 -8.17 -6.36 -4.31
CA GLY A 167 -6.89 -5.73 -4.65
C GLY A 167 -5.73 -6.73 -4.78
N HIS A 168 -4.58 -6.20 -5.12
CA HIS A 168 -3.38 -6.93 -5.48
C HIS A 168 -2.22 -6.64 -4.50
N GLY A 169 -1.02 -7.06 -4.89
CA GLY A 169 0.22 -6.75 -4.18
C GLY A 169 0.44 -5.25 -4.03
N HIS A 170 1.04 -4.84 -2.92
CA HIS A 170 1.24 -3.44 -2.60
C HIS A 170 2.45 -3.25 -1.70
N PHE A 171 3.13 -2.12 -1.87
CA PHE A 171 4.19 -1.65 -0.98
C PHE A 171 3.72 -0.43 -0.21
N SER A 172 4.16 -0.32 1.04
CA SER A 172 3.99 0.88 1.85
C SER A 172 5.05 0.95 2.94
N PRO A 173 5.51 2.13 3.34
CA PRO A 173 6.30 2.27 4.56
C PRO A 173 5.44 1.96 5.79
N VAL A 174 6.06 1.37 6.81
CA VAL A 174 5.50 1.24 8.15
C VAL A 174 5.92 2.46 8.95
N LEU A 175 4.96 3.26 9.37
CA LEU A 175 5.20 4.54 10.04
C LEU A 175 5.38 4.40 11.55
N GLY A 176 4.89 3.30 12.14
CA GLY A 176 4.99 3.06 13.55
C GLY A 176 4.15 1.90 14.06
N TYR A 177 4.26 1.62 15.34
CA TYR A 177 3.58 0.54 16.03
C TYR A 177 3.04 0.99 17.38
N ILE A 178 1.75 0.82 17.61
CA ILE A 178 1.07 1.11 18.88
C ILE A 178 1.05 -0.16 19.72
N ALA A 179 2.07 -0.36 20.55
CA ALA A 179 2.33 -1.63 21.24
C ALA A 179 1.23 -2.04 22.23
N ASP A 180 0.62 -1.10 22.95
CA ASP A 180 -0.45 -1.37 23.92
C ASP A 180 -1.77 -1.84 23.27
N GLN A 181 -1.91 -1.70 21.96
CA GLN A 181 -3.08 -2.13 21.20
C GLN A 181 -2.75 -3.16 20.09
N ASP A 182 -1.49 -3.54 19.94
CA ASP A 182 -0.99 -4.42 18.87
C ASP A 182 -1.41 -3.94 17.46
N LEU A 183 -1.30 -2.61 17.22
CA LEU A 183 -1.68 -1.98 15.96
C LEU A 183 -0.46 -1.47 15.20
N VAL A 184 -0.35 -1.84 13.92
CA VAL A 184 0.64 -1.30 12.99
C VAL A 184 0.07 -0.08 12.28
N PHE A 185 0.84 1.01 12.21
CA PHE A 185 0.51 2.20 11.46
C PHE A 185 1.17 2.13 10.08
N VAL A 186 0.37 1.86 9.06
CA VAL A 186 0.82 1.73 7.68
C VAL A 186 0.63 3.04 6.94
N GLY A 187 1.70 3.53 6.36
CA GLY A 187 1.69 4.69 5.47
C GLY A 187 1.28 4.29 4.07
N ASP A 188 0.00 4.10 3.83
CA ASP A 188 -0.47 3.69 2.51
C ASP A 188 -0.24 4.78 1.47
N VAL A 189 0.64 4.49 0.52
CA VAL A 189 1.00 5.42 -0.57
C VAL A 189 -0.13 5.63 -1.59
N ASN A 190 -1.22 4.90 -1.49
CA ASN A 190 -2.40 5.13 -2.31
C ASN A 190 -3.35 6.13 -1.64
N ALA A 191 -3.52 7.31 -2.24
CA ALA A 191 -4.34 8.40 -1.72
C ALA A 191 -5.79 8.01 -1.39
N LYS A 192 -6.34 6.95 -2.02
CA LYS A 192 -7.67 6.45 -1.71
C LYS A 192 -7.78 5.86 -0.31
N PHE A 193 -6.72 5.19 0.16
CA PHE A 193 -6.69 4.53 1.46
C PHE A 193 -6.11 5.42 2.55
N LYS A 194 -5.18 6.33 2.22
CA LYS A 194 -4.44 7.16 3.18
C LYS A 194 -3.72 6.29 4.23
N PRO A 195 -2.96 6.83 5.17
CA PRO A 195 -2.43 6.05 6.29
C PRO A 195 -3.54 5.47 7.16
N TRP A 196 -3.35 4.23 7.62
CA TRP A 196 -4.33 3.48 8.41
C TRP A 196 -3.69 2.60 9.47
N LEU A 197 -4.49 2.20 10.46
CA LEU A 197 -4.12 1.27 11.52
C LEU A 197 -4.74 -0.10 11.30
N VAL A 198 -3.98 -1.14 11.65
CA VAL A 198 -4.42 -2.53 11.50
C VAL A 198 -3.82 -3.41 12.60
N PRO A 199 -4.57 -4.41 13.13
CA PRO A 199 -4.00 -5.41 14.01
C PRO A 199 -2.83 -6.15 13.35
N THR A 200 -1.76 -6.36 14.10
CA THR A 200 -0.52 -6.99 13.59
C THR A 200 -0.80 -8.33 12.92
N GLN A 201 -1.68 -9.17 13.50
CA GLN A 201 -2.05 -10.46 12.91
C GLN A 201 -2.63 -10.32 11.49
N ARG A 202 -3.51 -9.34 11.26
CA ARG A 202 -4.12 -9.13 9.93
C ARG A 202 -3.10 -8.71 8.89
N LEU A 203 -2.15 -7.85 9.26
CA LEU A 203 -1.07 -7.43 8.37
C LEU A 203 -0.10 -8.58 8.11
N PHE A 204 0.23 -9.36 9.14
CA PHE A 204 1.03 -10.59 9.01
C PHE A 204 0.42 -11.55 7.99
N ASP A 205 -0.87 -11.85 8.11
CA ASP A 205 -1.56 -12.75 7.19
C ASP A 205 -1.51 -12.24 5.75
N ALA A 206 -1.57 -10.93 5.55
CA ALA A 206 -1.52 -10.30 4.23
C ALA A 206 -0.11 -10.31 3.62
N GLN A 207 0.93 -10.16 4.42
CA GLN A 207 2.32 -10.24 3.94
C GLN A 207 2.82 -11.68 3.81
N ASN A 208 2.32 -12.63 4.62
CA ASN A 208 2.75 -14.04 4.57
C ASN A 208 2.11 -14.81 3.41
N THR A 209 2.01 -14.18 2.26
CA THR A 209 1.41 -14.70 1.02
C THR A 209 2.45 -14.79 -0.09
N ILE A 210 2.19 -15.67 -1.07
CA ILE A 210 3.05 -15.79 -2.26
C ILE A 210 2.81 -14.61 -3.20
N ASP A 211 3.88 -14.02 -3.66
CA ASP A 211 3.86 -13.06 -4.77
C ASP A 211 3.89 -13.82 -6.09
N SER A 212 2.89 -13.57 -6.95
CA SER A 212 2.74 -14.27 -8.23
C SER A 212 3.87 -13.99 -9.23
N ASP A 213 4.50 -12.82 -9.13
CA ASP A 213 5.54 -12.41 -10.08
C ASP A 213 6.91 -13.00 -9.73
N SER A 214 7.23 -13.15 -8.45
CA SER A 214 8.48 -13.75 -8.00
C SER A 214 8.37 -15.24 -7.66
N GLY A 215 7.16 -15.74 -7.35
CA GLY A 215 6.95 -17.10 -6.80
C GLY A 215 7.42 -17.25 -5.35
N LEU A 216 7.93 -16.19 -4.73
CA LEU A 216 8.42 -16.15 -3.36
C LEU A 216 7.37 -15.55 -2.44
N LYS A 217 7.50 -15.76 -1.13
CA LYS A 217 6.68 -15.04 -0.16
C LYS A 217 7.01 -13.54 -0.20
N ARG A 218 5.98 -12.73 0.00
CA ARG A 218 6.11 -11.32 0.32
C ARG A 218 6.87 -11.16 1.64
N GLY A 219 7.12 -9.96 2.08
CA GLY A 219 7.91 -9.77 3.29
C GLY A 219 8.10 -8.31 3.65
N VAL A 220 9.16 -8.08 4.39
CA VAL A 220 9.51 -6.78 4.96
C VAL A 220 10.92 -6.41 4.51
N LEU A 221 11.14 -5.14 4.21
CA LEU A 221 12.44 -4.54 4.02
C LEU A 221 12.77 -3.68 5.23
N GLU A 222 13.94 -3.91 5.82
CA GLU A 222 14.50 -3.08 6.90
C GLU A 222 15.73 -2.37 6.35
N ILE A 223 15.82 -1.07 6.57
CA ILE A 223 16.99 -0.26 6.23
C ILE A 223 17.31 0.68 7.38
N GLU A 224 18.60 0.76 7.71
CA GLU A 224 19.12 1.67 8.71
C GLU A 224 19.01 3.13 8.21
N ALA A 225 18.36 3.99 8.97
CA ALA A 225 18.27 5.41 8.69
C ALA A 225 19.58 6.15 9.02
N ARG A 226 19.71 7.40 8.58
CA ARG A 226 20.84 8.27 8.91
C ARG A 226 20.64 9.01 10.22
#